data_41090b54462d8e9674be6e27cde146ce
#
_entry.id   41090b54462d8e9674be6e27cde146ce
#
_cell.length_a   1.000
_cell.length_b   1.000
_cell.length_c   1.000
_cell.angle_alpha   90.00
_cell.angle_beta   90.00
_cell.angle_gamma   90.00
#
_symmetry.space_group_name_H-M   'P 1'
#
loop_
_entity.id
_entity.type
_entity.pdbx_description
1 polymer ?
#
loop_
_entity_poly.entity_id
_entity_poly.type
_entity_poly.pdbx_seq_one_letter_code
_entity_poly.pdbx_strand_id
1 'polypeptide(L)'
;LQFCHVLAMLFNLMIKIGYVPGAFSQSYTVPLLKDHCNAYVKSVSANDFRGISISPVISKVFEHCILERYGAFFVSSDYQFGFKKRSSCAHATYTLRCVIDYFVSRNSTVNLCAVDLSKAFDKMSHHGLFIKLMNRCIPVSLLRILEVWFERCTTCIKWGSCLSKFYKLNCGIRQGGVLSPYLFAVYVDSVIDKVRQCGAGCKINMASVGILLYADDILLVAPTVTALQTMLHVCETELSWLDMTINPAKSVCLRIGPNWKSTPVNISTLDGSDISWQQSCRYLGIHIVAGRVFSCSLDNAKRSFYRAFNAVYCKIGGVASEEVVLHLVKSKCMPLLLYGTEAIPIKKAQIRSVEYAITCCLMKLFKTKSKEIVCECMSFFNFCDFSTCVVRRKRKFLLKFVANFWRNELCCVFVDVAKAELNSLR
;
A
#
# COMPACT_ATOMS: atom_id res chain seq x y z
N LEU A 1 10.70 1.20 -35.94
CA LEU A 1 9.32 0.99 -36.48
C LEU A 1 9.10 -0.45 -36.94
N GLN A 2 9.98 -1.05 -37.77
CA GLN A 2 9.84 -2.44 -38.26
C GLN A 2 9.79 -3.48 -37.14
N PHE A 3 10.68 -3.37 -36.14
CA PHE A 3 10.71 -4.28 -34.98
C PHE A 3 9.41 -4.26 -34.17
N CYS A 4 8.82 -3.07 -33.92
CA CYS A 4 7.54 -2.95 -33.23
C CYS A 4 6.40 -3.62 -34.03
N HIS A 5 6.43 -3.50 -35.38
CA HIS A 5 5.45 -4.14 -36.25
C HIS A 5 5.53 -5.68 -36.18
N VAL A 6 6.74 -6.24 -36.25
CA VAL A 6 6.96 -7.69 -36.13
C VAL A 6 6.52 -8.20 -34.74
N LEU A 7 6.82 -7.48 -33.66
CA LEU A 7 6.34 -7.85 -32.32
C LEU A 7 4.81 -7.80 -32.21
N ALA A 8 4.17 -6.79 -32.80
CA ALA A 8 2.72 -6.69 -32.80
C ALA A 8 2.07 -7.86 -33.57
N MET A 9 2.63 -8.24 -34.71
CA MET A 9 2.19 -9.43 -35.46
C MET A 9 2.36 -10.70 -34.64
N LEU A 10 3.51 -10.90 -34.00
CA LEU A 10 3.79 -12.03 -33.13
C LEU A 10 2.79 -12.11 -31.97
N PHE A 11 2.56 -11.02 -31.25
CA PHE A 11 1.64 -10.98 -30.12
C PHE A 11 0.18 -11.22 -30.52
N ASN A 12 -0.25 -10.70 -31.66
CA ASN A 12 -1.57 -10.97 -32.20
C ASN A 12 -1.72 -12.45 -32.59
N LEU A 13 -0.70 -13.04 -33.21
CA LEU A 13 -0.69 -14.46 -33.54
C LEU A 13 -0.75 -15.32 -32.27
N MET A 14 0.04 -15.01 -31.24
CA MET A 14 0.02 -15.70 -29.95
C MET A 14 -1.38 -15.71 -29.35
N ILE A 15 -2.08 -14.57 -29.34
CA ILE A 15 -3.44 -14.48 -28.81
C ILE A 15 -4.42 -15.28 -29.68
N LYS A 16 -4.26 -15.25 -31.00
CA LYS A 16 -5.16 -15.94 -31.94
C LYS A 16 -5.06 -17.47 -31.82
N ILE A 17 -3.83 -18.01 -31.71
CA ILE A 17 -3.60 -19.46 -31.63
C ILE A 17 -3.60 -20.00 -30.18
N GLY A 18 -3.59 -19.10 -29.16
CA GLY A 18 -3.51 -19.50 -27.76
C GLY A 18 -2.15 -20.10 -27.36
N TYR A 19 -1.06 -19.61 -27.94
CA TYR A 19 0.30 -20.13 -27.70
C TYR A 19 1.21 -19.08 -27.04
N VAL A 20 1.96 -19.53 -26.02
CA VAL A 20 2.97 -18.70 -25.34
C VAL A 20 4.35 -19.40 -25.49
N PRO A 21 5.37 -18.69 -25.98
CA PRO A 21 6.74 -19.24 -26.02
C PRO A 21 7.22 -19.66 -24.64
N GLY A 22 7.89 -20.80 -24.53
CA GLY A 22 8.37 -21.34 -23.24
C GLY A 22 9.22 -20.36 -22.45
N ALA A 23 10.06 -19.57 -23.13
CA ALA A 23 10.88 -18.54 -22.50
C ALA A 23 10.05 -17.44 -21.77
N PHE A 24 8.82 -17.14 -22.19
CA PHE A 24 7.94 -16.16 -21.51
C PHE A 24 7.44 -16.66 -20.16
N SER A 25 7.33 -17.98 -20.02
CA SER A 25 6.86 -18.64 -18.80
C SER A 25 7.98 -18.85 -17.78
N GLN A 26 9.25 -18.68 -18.17
CA GLN A 26 10.39 -18.82 -17.27
C GLN A 26 10.69 -17.52 -16.54
N SER A 27 11.09 -17.64 -15.27
CA SER A 27 11.56 -16.52 -14.46
C SER A 27 12.63 -16.98 -13.48
N TYR A 28 13.35 -16.06 -12.89
CA TYR A 28 14.13 -16.33 -11.67
C TYR A 28 13.67 -15.43 -10.55
N THR A 29 13.64 -15.98 -9.33
CA THR A 29 13.17 -15.28 -8.14
C THR A 29 14.36 -14.90 -7.27
N VAL A 30 14.50 -13.60 -6.99
CA VAL A 30 15.52 -13.08 -6.08
C VAL A 30 14.88 -12.88 -4.71
N PRO A 31 15.36 -13.56 -3.65
CA PRO A 31 14.88 -13.34 -2.30
C PRO A 31 15.43 -12.04 -1.75
N LEU A 32 14.53 -11.10 -1.41
CA LEU A 32 14.84 -9.83 -0.76
C LEU A 32 14.39 -9.87 0.69
N LEU A 33 15.27 -9.50 1.61
CA LEU A 33 14.96 -9.43 3.03
C LEU A 33 13.90 -8.36 3.30
N LYS A 34 12.83 -8.73 4.02
CA LYS A 34 11.70 -7.83 4.35
C LYS A 34 12.11 -6.70 5.27
N ASP A 35 13.00 -6.98 6.22
CA ASP A 35 13.46 -5.99 7.21
C ASP A 35 14.98 -6.08 7.39
N HIS A 36 15.69 -5.15 6.76
CA HIS A 36 17.15 -5.07 6.84
C HIS A 36 17.69 -4.76 8.24
N CYS A 37 16.88 -4.20 9.14
CA CYS A 37 17.32 -3.83 10.48
C CYS A 37 17.50 -5.04 11.40
N ASN A 38 16.81 -6.15 11.15
CA ASN A 38 16.86 -7.36 11.95
C ASN A 38 17.88 -8.41 11.47
N ALA A 39 18.47 -8.20 10.28
CA ALA A 39 19.39 -9.16 9.67
C ALA A 39 20.68 -9.42 10.46
N TYR A 40 21.08 -8.46 11.31
CA TYR A 40 22.30 -8.57 12.12
C TYR A 40 22.08 -9.16 13.54
N VAL A 41 20.81 -9.38 13.93
CA VAL A 41 20.45 -9.70 15.33
C VAL A 41 19.74 -11.05 15.47
N LYS A 42 19.18 -11.62 14.41
CA LYS A 42 18.42 -12.89 14.44
C LYS A 42 18.87 -13.86 13.35
N SER A 43 18.74 -15.14 13.63
CA SER A 43 18.78 -16.19 12.59
C SER A 43 17.66 -15.92 11.58
N VAL A 44 18.02 -15.77 10.32
CA VAL A 44 17.10 -15.41 9.24
C VAL A 44 16.46 -16.68 8.69
N SER A 45 15.14 -16.73 8.65
CA SER A 45 14.35 -17.83 8.11
C SER A 45 13.87 -17.54 6.68
N ALA A 46 13.44 -18.56 5.95
CA ALA A 46 12.87 -18.38 4.60
C ALA A 46 11.62 -17.44 4.60
N ASN A 47 10.90 -17.34 5.72
CA ASN A 47 9.74 -16.47 5.86
C ASN A 47 10.09 -14.98 5.93
N ASP A 48 11.35 -14.63 6.24
CA ASP A 48 11.82 -13.25 6.32
C ASP A 48 12.15 -12.67 4.95
N PHE A 49 12.07 -13.47 3.89
CA PHE A 49 12.30 -13.01 2.53
C PHE A 49 11.00 -12.77 1.77
N ARG A 50 11.06 -11.81 0.83
CA ARG A 50 10.09 -11.60 -0.23
C ARG A 50 10.73 -12.04 -1.55
N GLY A 51 10.09 -12.96 -2.26
CA GLY A 51 10.57 -13.43 -3.56
C GLY A 51 10.16 -12.47 -4.68
N ILE A 52 11.12 -11.76 -5.27
CA ILE A 52 10.85 -10.92 -6.43
C ILE A 52 11.22 -11.67 -7.71
N SER A 53 10.23 -11.93 -8.55
CA SER A 53 10.41 -12.64 -9.81
C SER A 53 10.85 -11.70 -10.93
N ILE A 54 11.87 -12.07 -11.62
CA ILE A 54 12.39 -11.37 -12.81
C ILE A 54 12.10 -12.23 -14.03
N SER A 55 11.20 -11.76 -14.89
CA SER A 55 10.79 -12.36 -16.14
C SER A 55 11.47 -11.67 -17.34
N PRO A 56 11.53 -12.30 -18.52
CA PRO A 56 12.10 -11.71 -19.74
C PRO A 56 11.42 -10.38 -20.11
N VAL A 57 12.18 -9.46 -20.65
CA VAL A 57 11.67 -8.12 -21.03
C VAL A 57 10.55 -8.23 -22.07
N ILE A 58 10.69 -9.12 -23.07
CA ILE A 58 9.67 -9.29 -24.12
C ILE A 58 8.36 -9.80 -23.53
N SER A 59 8.39 -10.70 -22.53
CA SER A 59 7.17 -11.13 -21.85
C SER A 59 6.48 -9.98 -21.12
N LYS A 60 7.23 -9.05 -20.50
CA LYS A 60 6.67 -7.85 -19.88
C LYS A 60 6.06 -6.90 -20.90
N VAL A 61 6.66 -6.74 -22.08
CA VAL A 61 6.07 -5.95 -23.16
C VAL A 61 4.73 -6.57 -23.60
N PHE A 62 4.68 -7.89 -23.71
CA PHE A 62 3.42 -8.60 -24.03
C PHE A 62 2.36 -8.39 -22.93
N GLU A 63 2.74 -8.48 -21.65
CA GLU A 63 1.84 -8.16 -20.53
C GLU A 63 1.29 -6.73 -20.63
N HIS A 64 2.13 -5.74 -20.98
CA HIS A 64 1.68 -4.36 -21.22
C HIS A 64 0.69 -4.25 -22.38
N CYS A 65 0.93 -4.96 -23.49
CA CYS A 65 0.01 -4.99 -24.62
C CYS A 65 -1.35 -5.61 -24.24
N ILE A 66 -1.34 -6.67 -23.41
CA ILE A 66 -2.58 -7.26 -22.85
C ILE A 66 -3.33 -6.23 -22.01
N LEU A 67 -2.63 -5.52 -21.11
CA LEU A 67 -3.26 -4.48 -20.26
C LEU A 67 -3.83 -3.33 -21.07
N GLU A 68 -3.15 -2.88 -22.12
CA GLU A 68 -3.62 -1.79 -22.96
C GLU A 68 -4.88 -2.21 -23.74
N ARG A 69 -4.89 -3.42 -24.28
CA ARG A 69 -6.00 -3.92 -25.12
C ARG A 69 -7.19 -4.39 -24.30
N TYR A 70 -6.97 -5.02 -23.16
CA TYR A 70 -7.99 -5.69 -22.37
C TYR A 70 -8.15 -5.11 -20.96
N GLY A 71 -7.60 -3.93 -20.70
CA GLY A 71 -7.60 -3.32 -19.38
C GLY A 71 -8.98 -3.14 -18.74
N ALA A 72 -10.02 -2.97 -19.56
CA ALA A 72 -11.41 -2.84 -19.10
C ALA A 72 -11.90 -4.08 -18.30
N PHE A 73 -11.37 -5.27 -18.59
CA PHE A 73 -11.73 -6.49 -17.87
C PHE A 73 -10.99 -6.65 -16.52
N PHE A 74 -9.92 -5.88 -16.30
CA PHE A 74 -9.10 -5.93 -15.10
C PHE A 74 -9.38 -4.78 -14.11
N VAL A 75 -10.48 -4.04 -14.33
CA VAL A 75 -10.89 -2.97 -13.41
C VAL A 75 -11.38 -3.60 -12.10
N SER A 76 -10.82 -3.20 -10.97
CA SER A 76 -11.26 -3.59 -9.63
C SER A 76 -12.22 -2.57 -9.02
N SER A 77 -12.94 -2.99 -7.96
CA SER A 77 -13.86 -2.16 -7.19
C SER A 77 -13.23 -0.84 -6.72
N ASP A 78 -14.02 0.19 -6.58
CA ASP A 78 -13.60 1.52 -6.09
C ASP A 78 -13.09 1.51 -4.64
N TYR A 79 -13.34 0.45 -3.92
CA TYR A 79 -12.83 0.18 -2.57
C TYR A 79 -11.42 -0.41 -2.55
N GLN A 80 -10.91 -0.88 -3.71
CA GLN A 80 -9.52 -1.29 -3.89
C GLN A 80 -8.69 -0.10 -4.37
N PHE A 81 -7.80 0.40 -3.53
CA PHE A 81 -6.89 1.53 -3.83
C PHE A 81 -5.56 1.08 -4.45
N GLY A 82 -5.15 -0.16 -4.19
CA GLY A 82 -3.93 -0.72 -4.74
C GLY A 82 -4.03 -1.01 -6.24
N PHE A 83 -2.87 -0.93 -6.92
CA PHE A 83 -2.72 -1.28 -8.33
C PHE A 83 -3.60 -0.50 -9.33
N LYS A 84 -4.11 0.65 -8.93
CA LYS A 84 -4.89 1.55 -9.77
C LYS A 84 -4.10 2.78 -10.19
N LYS A 85 -4.18 3.12 -11.48
CA LYS A 85 -3.68 4.41 -11.97
C LYS A 85 -4.36 5.56 -11.22
N ARG A 86 -3.59 6.58 -10.84
CA ARG A 86 -4.05 7.78 -10.11
C ARG A 86 -4.52 7.55 -8.67
N SER A 87 -4.41 6.33 -8.13
CA SER A 87 -4.63 6.01 -6.74
C SER A 87 -3.30 5.82 -5.99
N SER A 88 -3.29 6.02 -4.67
CA SER A 88 -2.10 5.88 -3.82
C SER A 88 -2.50 5.59 -2.37
N CYS A 89 -1.53 5.21 -1.54
CA CYS A 89 -1.72 5.05 -0.10
C CYS A 89 -2.34 6.30 0.56
N ALA A 90 -1.95 7.51 0.08
CA ALA A 90 -2.50 8.75 0.61
C ALA A 90 -4.02 8.87 0.37
N HIS A 91 -4.56 8.36 -0.75
CA HIS A 91 -6.00 8.39 -1.00
C HIS A 91 -6.75 7.46 -0.05
N ALA A 92 -6.29 6.22 0.15
CA ALA A 92 -6.87 5.29 1.13
C ALA A 92 -6.82 5.86 2.56
N THR A 93 -5.66 6.41 2.95
CA THR A 93 -5.48 7.04 4.27
C THR A 93 -6.38 8.26 4.48
N TYR A 94 -6.51 9.12 3.46
CA TYR A 94 -7.37 10.29 3.51
C TYR A 94 -8.84 9.90 3.65
N THR A 95 -9.29 8.93 2.86
CA THR A 95 -10.65 8.37 2.92
C THR A 95 -10.94 7.79 4.30
N LEU A 96 -10.04 6.96 4.85
CA LEU A 96 -10.14 6.42 6.20
C LEU A 96 -10.28 7.54 7.24
N ARG A 97 -9.42 8.55 7.17
CA ARG A 97 -9.48 9.72 8.06
C ARG A 97 -10.85 10.39 7.98
N CYS A 98 -11.35 10.68 6.78
CA CYS A 98 -12.63 11.32 6.59
C CYS A 98 -13.80 10.49 7.16
N VAL A 99 -13.76 9.15 6.99
CA VAL A 99 -14.73 8.24 7.62
C VAL A 99 -14.69 8.39 9.14
N ILE A 100 -13.52 8.30 9.75
CA ILE A 100 -13.36 8.39 11.20
C ILE A 100 -13.81 9.77 11.71
N ASP A 101 -13.37 10.85 11.07
CA ASP A 101 -13.73 12.23 11.44
C ASP A 101 -15.24 12.45 11.37
N TYR A 102 -15.93 11.87 10.37
CA TYR A 102 -17.39 11.91 10.25
C TYR A 102 -18.11 11.28 11.45
N PHE A 103 -17.70 10.10 11.90
CA PHE A 103 -18.31 9.41 13.03
C PHE A 103 -17.94 10.07 14.36
N VAL A 104 -16.69 10.44 14.56
CA VAL A 104 -16.19 11.08 15.77
C VAL A 104 -16.85 12.45 15.99
N SER A 105 -17.06 13.24 14.94
CA SER A 105 -17.77 14.53 15.04
C SER A 105 -19.23 14.37 15.47
N ARG A 106 -19.80 13.18 15.30
CA ARG A 106 -21.15 12.80 15.77
C ARG A 106 -21.15 12.04 17.11
N ASN A 107 -20.04 12.17 17.86
CA ASN A 107 -19.85 11.52 19.16
C ASN A 107 -19.92 9.97 19.10
N SER A 108 -19.59 9.38 17.95
CA SER A 108 -19.55 7.93 17.75
C SER A 108 -18.13 7.41 17.75
N THR A 109 -17.95 6.20 18.30
CA THR A 109 -16.66 5.49 18.30
C THR A 109 -16.57 4.57 17.08
N VAL A 110 -15.41 4.55 16.43
CA VAL A 110 -15.13 3.68 15.29
C VAL A 110 -14.14 2.60 15.71
N ASN A 111 -14.45 1.36 15.33
CA ASN A 111 -13.60 0.21 15.54
C ASN A 111 -12.99 -0.20 14.20
N LEU A 112 -11.69 -0.38 14.17
CA LEU A 112 -10.90 -0.74 13.00
C LEU A 112 -10.33 -2.14 13.20
N CYS A 113 -10.25 -2.94 12.13
CA CYS A 113 -9.47 -4.16 12.09
C CYS A 113 -8.60 -4.13 10.82
N ALA A 114 -7.28 -4.02 11.00
CA ALA A 114 -6.32 -4.21 9.94
C ALA A 114 -5.99 -5.70 9.84
N VAL A 115 -6.39 -6.33 8.76
CA VAL A 115 -6.26 -7.76 8.52
C VAL A 115 -5.03 -7.99 7.65
N ASP A 116 -4.06 -8.79 8.14
CA ASP A 116 -2.88 -9.23 7.42
C ASP A 116 -3.12 -10.61 6.81
N LEU A 117 -2.83 -10.77 5.52
CA LEU A 117 -2.96 -12.04 4.82
C LEU A 117 -1.63 -12.80 4.79
N SER A 118 -1.70 -14.10 5.03
CA SER A 118 -0.53 -14.99 5.00
C SER A 118 -0.10 -15.29 3.57
N LYS A 119 1.00 -14.65 3.09
CA LYS A 119 1.60 -14.92 1.76
C LYS A 119 0.58 -14.85 0.62
N ALA A 120 -0.26 -13.81 0.58
CA ALA A 120 -1.39 -13.69 -0.32
C ALA A 120 -1.02 -13.90 -1.81
N PHE A 121 0.06 -13.27 -2.29
CA PHE A 121 0.51 -13.43 -3.68
C PHE A 121 1.00 -14.84 -4.01
N ASP A 122 1.57 -15.56 -3.05
CA ASP A 122 2.16 -16.88 -3.25
C ASP A 122 1.10 -18.00 -3.17
N LYS A 123 -0.05 -17.73 -2.52
CA LYS A 123 -1.12 -18.72 -2.28
C LYS A 123 -2.30 -18.60 -3.25
N MET A 124 -2.36 -17.58 -4.10
CA MET A 124 -3.48 -17.38 -5.02
C MET A 124 -3.71 -18.62 -5.88
N SER A 125 -4.93 -19.18 -5.83
CA SER A 125 -5.34 -20.32 -6.63
C SER A 125 -5.49 -19.93 -8.10
N HIS A 126 -4.80 -20.59 -9.01
CA HIS A 126 -4.94 -20.37 -10.45
C HIS A 126 -6.36 -20.70 -10.93
N HIS A 127 -6.92 -21.81 -10.44
CA HIS A 127 -8.30 -22.21 -10.77
C HIS A 127 -9.32 -21.16 -10.32
N GLY A 128 -9.22 -20.70 -9.07
CA GLY A 128 -10.07 -19.63 -8.56
C GLY A 128 -9.94 -18.32 -9.36
N LEU A 129 -8.71 -17.96 -9.79
CA LEU A 129 -8.49 -16.82 -10.65
C LEU A 129 -9.25 -16.96 -11.99
N PHE A 130 -9.14 -18.11 -12.65
CA PHE A 130 -9.81 -18.33 -13.94
C PHE A 130 -11.33 -18.28 -13.80
N ILE A 131 -11.92 -18.81 -12.72
CA ILE A 131 -13.35 -18.63 -12.44
C ILE A 131 -13.71 -17.14 -12.32
N LYS A 132 -12.93 -16.34 -11.58
CA LYS A 132 -13.18 -14.88 -11.46
C LYS A 132 -13.07 -14.17 -12.82
N LEU A 133 -12.12 -14.57 -13.66
CA LEU A 133 -11.95 -14.00 -15.00
C LEU A 133 -13.11 -14.41 -15.93
N MET A 134 -13.57 -15.64 -15.87
CA MET A 134 -14.77 -16.09 -16.60
C MET A 134 -16.03 -15.34 -16.18
N ASN A 135 -16.23 -15.11 -14.88
CA ASN A 135 -17.36 -14.33 -14.36
C ASN A 135 -17.32 -12.87 -14.82
N ARG A 136 -16.15 -12.35 -15.23
CA ARG A 136 -15.99 -11.03 -15.84
C ARG A 136 -16.16 -11.05 -17.36
N CYS A 137 -16.57 -12.18 -17.95
CA CYS A 137 -16.80 -12.36 -19.39
C CYS A 137 -15.59 -11.92 -20.24
N ILE A 138 -14.35 -12.22 -19.80
CA ILE A 138 -13.18 -11.90 -20.62
C ILE A 138 -13.20 -12.70 -21.93
N PRO A 139 -12.64 -12.18 -23.04
CA PRO A 139 -12.61 -12.91 -24.30
C PRO A 139 -11.93 -14.28 -24.15
N VAL A 140 -12.54 -15.33 -24.73
CA VAL A 140 -12.04 -16.72 -24.64
C VAL A 140 -10.60 -16.83 -25.13
N SER A 141 -10.20 -16.07 -26.16
CA SER A 141 -8.82 -16.04 -26.66
C SER A 141 -7.82 -15.54 -25.60
N LEU A 142 -8.24 -14.54 -24.81
CA LEU A 142 -7.42 -14.04 -23.70
C LEU A 142 -7.37 -15.04 -22.54
N LEU A 143 -8.50 -15.63 -22.17
CA LEU A 143 -8.58 -16.66 -21.13
C LEU A 143 -7.64 -17.82 -21.45
N ARG A 144 -7.75 -18.35 -22.67
CA ARG A 144 -6.95 -19.49 -23.15
C ARG A 144 -5.44 -19.21 -23.10
N ILE A 145 -5.01 -18.01 -23.55
CA ILE A 145 -3.58 -17.68 -23.53
C ILE A 145 -3.05 -17.52 -22.12
N LEU A 146 -3.83 -16.94 -21.20
CA LEU A 146 -3.46 -16.83 -19.79
C LEU A 146 -3.38 -18.22 -19.14
N GLU A 147 -4.33 -19.13 -19.40
CA GLU A 147 -4.33 -20.49 -18.91
C GLU A 147 -3.07 -21.25 -19.34
N VAL A 148 -2.77 -21.28 -20.65
CA VAL A 148 -1.55 -21.91 -21.19
C VAL A 148 -0.30 -21.28 -20.60
N TRP A 149 -0.29 -19.96 -20.37
CA TRP A 149 0.85 -19.27 -19.79
C TRP A 149 1.08 -19.70 -18.32
N PHE A 150 0.02 -19.66 -17.51
CA PHE A 150 0.09 -20.04 -16.10
C PHE A 150 0.47 -21.50 -15.90
N GLU A 151 -0.08 -22.41 -16.74
CA GLU A 151 0.25 -23.83 -16.71
C GLU A 151 1.75 -24.11 -16.95
N ARG A 152 2.41 -23.29 -17.77
CA ARG A 152 3.83 -23.43 -18.13
C ARG A 152 4.75 -22.62 -17.24
N CYS A 153 4.25 -21.86 -16.27
CA CYS A 153 5.08 -21.00 -15.42
C CYS A 153 6.07 -21.83 -14.59
N THR A 154 7.35 -21.52 -14.79
CA THR A 154 8.46 -22.09 -14.00
C THR A 154 9.33 -20.97 -13.45
N THR A 155 9.97 -21.22 -12.32
CA THR A 155 10.94 -20.31 -11.72
C THR A 155 12.10 -21.09 -11.09
N CYS A 156 13.23 -20.42 -10.91
CA CYS A 156 14.33 -20.89 -10.08
C CYS A 156 14.72 -19.78 -9.09
N ILE A 157 15.33 -20.12 -7.99
CA ILE A 157 15.80 -19.15 -6.99
C ILE A 157 17.23 -18.73 -7.38
N LYS A 158 17.46 -17.41 -7.47
CA LYS A 158 18.78 -16.82 -7.68
C LYS A 158 19.31 -16.26 -6.35
N TRP A 159 20.38 -16.87 -5.85
CA TRP A 159 21.07 -16.44 -4.63
C TRP A 159 22.52 -16.08 -4.96
N GLY A 160 22.82 -14.80 -5.04
CA GLY A 160 24.11 -14.31 -5.53
C GLY A 160 24.36 -14.78 -6.96
N SER A 161 25.43 -15.55 -7.18
CA SER A 161 25.78 -16.18 -8.47
C SER A 161 25.15 -17.55 -8.69
N CYS A 162 24.53 -18.17 -7.66
CA CYS A 162 23.98 -19.51 -7.73
C CYS A 162 22.51 -19.50 -8.18
N LEU A 163 22.13 -20.53 -8.95
CA LEU A 163 20.76 -20.79 -9.38
C LEU A 163 20.32 -22.16 -8.85
N SER A 164 19.10 -22.24 -8.33
CA SER A 164 18.46 -23.53 -8.00
C SER A 164 18.01 -24.26 -9.29
N LYS A 165 17.55 -25.50 -9.13
CA LYS A 165 16.78 -26.17 -10.20
C LYS A 165 15.47 -25.41 -10.45
N PHE A 166 14.99 -25.45 -11.71
CA PHE A 166 13.67 -24.93 -12.07
C PHE A 166 12.57 -25.79 -11.46
N TYR A 167 11.53 -25.15 -10.95
CA TYR A 167 10.31 -25.80 -10.46
C TYR A 167 9.07 -25.09 -11.01
N LYS A 168 7.97 -25.84 -11.13
CA LYS A 168 6.69 -25.36 -11.64
C LYS A 168 5.97 -24.53 -10.56
N LEU A 169 5.35 -23.44 -10.97
CA LEU A 169 4.45 -22.65 -10.10
C LEU A 169 3.02 -23.17 -10.25
N ASN A 170 2.56 -23.95 -9.28
CA ASN A 170 1.20 -24.53 -9.29
C ASN A 170 0.16 -23.59 -8.66
N CYS A 171 0.59 -22.59 -7.90
CA CYS A 171 -0.24 -21.55 -7.30
C CYS A 171 0.57 -20.24 -7.21
N GLY A 172 -0.10 -19.18 -6.84
CA GLY A 172 0.49 -17.85 -6.71
C GLY A 172 0.75 -17.16 -8.04
N ILE A 173 1.12 -15.89 -7.95
CA ILE A 173 1.51 -15.06 -9.08
C ILE A 173 2.88 -14.46 -8.87
N ARG A 174 3.60 -14.25 -9.96
CA ARG A 174 4.97 -13.72 -9.92
C ARG A 174 4.97 -12.29 -9.35
N GLN A 175 5.59 -12.08 -8.19
CA GLN A 175 5.82 -10.73 -7.66
C GLN A 175 6.87 -10.02 -8.51
N GLY A 176 6.41 -9.14 -9.40
CA GLY A 176 7.25 -8.44 -10.39
C GLY A 176 6.78 -8.61 -11.84
N GLY A 177 5.73 -9.39 -12.08
CA GLY A 177 4.98 -9.39 -13.35
C GLY A 177 4.18 -8.10 -13.50
N VAL A 178 3.90 -7.71 -14.74
CA VAL A 178 3.12 -6.51 -15.06
C VAL A 178 1.62 -6.76 -14.86
N LEU A 179 1.13 -7.95 -15.26
CA LEU A 179 -0.26 -8.36 -15.06
C LEU A 179 -0.58 -8.76 -13.61
N SER A 180 0.41 -9.27 -12.87
CA SER A 180 0.22 -9.84 -11.54
C SER A 180 -0.56 -8.95 -10.57
N PRO A 181 -0.28 -7.64 -10.45
CA PRO A 181 -1.04 -6.76 -9.57
C PRO A 181 -2.52 -6.65 -9.93
N TYR A 182 -2.83 -6.60 -11.20
CA TYR A 182 -4.21 -6.48 -11.71
C TYR A 182 -4.99 -7.79 -11.52
N LEU A 183 -4.36 -8.92 -11.81
CA LEU A 183 -4.96 -10.25 -11.59
C LEU A 183 -5.23 -10.49 -10.11
N PHE A 184 -4.31 -10.08 -9.23
CA PHE A 184 -4.51 -10.16 -7.79
C PHE A 184 -5.68 -9.28 -7.33
N ALA A 185 -5.76 -8.02 -7.82
CA ALA A 185 -6.87 -7.12 -7.48
C ALA A 185 -8.23 -7.70 -7.92
N VAL A 186 -8.30 -8.29 -9.12
CA VAL A 186 -9.50 -9.00 -9.60
C VAL A 186 -9.85 -10.20 -8.72
N TYR A 187 -8.84 -10.94 -8.28
CA TYR A 187 -9.02 -12.14 -7.47
C TYR A 187 -9.65 -11.86 -6.12
N VAL A 188 -9.20 -10.80 -5.41
CA VAL A 188 -9.69 -10.43 -4.08
C VAL A 188 -10.91 -9.52 -4.10
N ASP A 189 -11.37 -9.07 -5.28
CA ASP A 189 -12.43 -8.07 -5.41
C ASP A 189 -13.76 -8.53 -4.79
N SER A 190 -14.07 -9.83 -4.85
CA SER A 190 -15.28 -10.40 -4.25
C SER A 190 -15.34 -10.27 -2.73
N VAL A 191 -14.21 -10.16 -2.04
CA VAL A 191 -14.18 -9.90 -0.60
C VAL A 191 -14.86 -8.57 -0.28
N ILE A 192 -14.63 -7.56 -1.13
CA ILE A 192 -15.27 -6.25 -0.99
C ILE A 192 -16.79 -6.39 -1.09
N ASP A 193 -17.26 -7.08 -2.13
CA ASP A 193 -18.69 -7.23 -2.38
C ASP A 193 -19.39 -7.98 -1.24
N LYS A 194 -18.81 -9.07 -0.77
CA LYS A 194 -19.36 -9.86 0.34
C LYS A 194 -19.42 -9.07 1.65
N VAL A 195 -18.34 -8.38 1.99
CA VAL A 195 -18.31 -7.57 3.21
C VAL A 195 -19.26 -6.37 3.11
N ARG A 196 -19.44 -5.76 1.95
CA ARG A 196 -20.42 -4.67 1.75
C ARG A 196 -21.87 -5.19 1.88
N GLN A 197 -22.15 -6.36 1.32
CA GLN A 197 -23.48 -6.99 1.35
C GLN A 197 -23.93 -7.35 2.77
N CYS A 198 -23.02 -7.67 3.70
CA CYS A 198 -23.39 -7.96 5.08
C CYS A 198 -23.99 -6.75 5.83
N GLY A 199 -23.78 -5.54 5.32
CA GLY A 199 -24.40 -4.30 5.80
C GLY A 199 -23.96 -3.81 7.18
N ALA A 200 -23.03 -4.52 7.84
CA ALA A 200 -22.60 -4.25 9.23
C ALA A 200 -21.59 -3.09 9.35
N GLY A 201 -20.88 -2.73 8.26
CA GLY A 201 -19.87 -1.68 8.28
C GLY A 201 -20.40 -0.27 8.42
N CYS A 202 -19.50 0.67 8.62
CA CYS A 202 -19.81 2.10 8.63
C CYS A 202 -20.51 2.51 7.33
N LYS A 203 -21.55 3.37 7.44
CA LYS A 203 -22.29 3.95 6.31
C LYS A 203 -22.35 5.45 6.43
N ILE A 204 -22.21 6.17 5.33
CA ILE A 204 -22.35 7.62 5.22
C ILE A 204 -23.27 7.90 4.05
N ASN A 205 -24.42 8.56 4.30
CA ASN A 205 -25.40 8.90 3.27
C ASN A 205 -25.73 7.72 2.34
N MET A 206 -26.04 6.56 2.90
CA MET A 206 -26.33 5.29 2.20
C MET A 206 -25.10 4.63 1.54
N ALA A 207 -23.97 5.32 1.39
CA ALA A 207 -22.72 4.70 0.90
C ALA A 207 -22.10 3.83 1.99
N SER A 208 -21.74 2.59 1.66
CA SER A 208 -20.95 1.73 2.54
C SER A 208 -19.51 2.23 2.55
N VAL A 209 -18.97 2.51 3.74
CA VAL A 209 -17.58 2.97 3.92
C VAL A 209 -16.83 2.06 4.91
N GLY A 210 -17.34 0.83 5.09
CA GLY A 210 -16.86 -0.11 6.10
C GLY A 210 -15.64 -0.95 5.69
N ILE A 211 -15.22 -0.92 4.43
CA ILE A 211 -14.08 -1.71 3.97
C ILE A 211 -13.20 -0.87 3.03
N LEU A 212 -11.88 -0.95 3.21
CA LEU A 212 -10.88 -0.40 2.32
C LEU A 212 -9.82 -1.46 2.05
N LEU A 213 -9.49 -1.66 0.78
CA LEU A 213 -8.40 -2.55 0.37
C LEU A 213 -7.26 -1.75 -0.28
N TYR A 214 -6.05 -2.17 0.02
CA TYR A 214 -4.86 -1.74 -0.70
C TYR A 214 -3.98 -2.95 -0.99
N ALA A 215 -4.13 -3.54 -2.16
CA ALA A 215 -3.55 -4.83 -2.51
C ALA A 215 -4.04 -5.93 -1.56
N ASP A 216 -3.13 -6.49 -0.77
CA ASP A 216 -3.37 -7.51 0.27
C ASP A 216 -3.70 -6.93 1.65
N ASP A 217 -3.51 -5.62 1.87
CA ASP A 217 -3.89 -4.95 3.11
C ASP A 217 -5.41 -4.68 3.14
N ILE A 218 -6.14 -5.39 3.98
CA ILE A 218 -7.59 -5.22 4.20
C ILE A 218 -7.80 -4.43 5.48
N LEU A 219 -8.62 -3.38 5.42
CA LEU A 219 -9.04 -2.62 6.58
C LEU A 219 -10.56 -2.64 6.71
N LEU A 220 -11.05 -3.20 7.80
CA LEU A 220 -12.47 -3.20 8.18
C LEU A 220 -12.76 -2.04 9.13
N VAL A 221 -13.89 -1.37 8.93
CA VAL A 221 -14.29 -0.16 9.68
C VAL A 221 -15.74 -0.28 10.10
N ALA A 222 -16.00 -0.38 11.41
CA ALA A 222 -17.34 -0.61 11.93
C ALA A 222 -17.67 0.30 13.13
N PRO A 223 -18.96 0.67 13.32
CA PRO A 223 -19.39 1.50 14.44
C PRO A 223 -19.43 0.73 15.77
N THR A 224 -19.60 -0.59 15.73
CA THR A 224 -19.66 -1.45 16.93
C THR A 224 -18.69 -2.62 16.82
N VAL A 225 -18.34 -3.23 17.96
CA VAL A 225 -17.46 -4.42 18.02
C VAL A 225 -18.16 -5.62 17.38
N THR A 226 -19.46 -5.80 17.65
CA THR A 226 -20.25 -6.88 17.04
C THR A 226 -20.31 -6.77 15.51
N ALA A 227 -20.52 -5.56 14.99
CA ALA A 227 -20.49 -5.32 13.55
C ALA A 227 -19.12 -5.63 12.95
N LEU A 228 -18.03 -5.26 13.64
CA LEU A 228 -16.67 -5.57 13.21
C LEU A 228 -16.41 -7.08 13.19
N GLN A 229 -16.90 -7.82 14.22
CA GLN A 229 -16.82 -9.28 14.29
C GLN A 229 -17.55 -9.93 13.11
N THR A 230 -18.79 -9.50 12.82
CA THR A 230 -19.58 -10.00 11.68
C THR A 230 -18.83 -9.77 10.36
N MET A 231 -18.28 -8.58 10.15
CA MET A 231 -17.52 -8.26 8.94
C MET A 231 -16.26 -9.11 8.81
N LEU A 232 -15.57 -9.37 9.91
CA LEU A 232 -14.38 -10.23 9.93
C LEU A 232 -14.71 -11.66 9.51
N HIS A 233 -15.78 -12.24 10.06
CA HIS A 233 -16.22 -13.60 9.71
C HIS A 233 -16.63 -13.73 8.24
N VAL A 234 -17.36 -12.74 7.71
CA VAL A 234 -17.71 -12.71 6.27
C VAL A 234 -16.46 -12.59 5.40
N CYS A 235 -15.52 -11.71 5.80
CA CYS A 235 -14.25 -11.55 5.12
C CYS A 235 -13.46 -12.86 5.11
N GLU A 236 -13.34 -13.53 6.25
CA GLU A 236 -12.60 -14.79 6.41
C GLU A 236 -13.24 -15.94 5.62
N THR A 237 -14.57 -16.03 5.59
CA THR A 237 -15.30 -17.03 4.80
C THR A 237 -14.99 -16.87 3.30
N GLU A 238 -15.03 -15.64 2.76
CA GLU A 238 -14.70 -15.41 1.35
C GLU A 238 -13.20 -15.63 1.08
N LEU A 239 -12.32 -15.23 2.00
CA LEU A 239 -10.88 -15.49 1.87
C LEU A 239 -10.57 -16.99 1.87
N SER A 240 -11.27 -17.78 2.69
CA SER A 240 -11.11 -19.25 2.72
C SER A 240 -11.50 -19.88 1.38
N TRP A 241 -12.57 -19.38 0.74
CA TRP A 241 -12.94 -19.80 -0.62
C TRP A 241 -11.86 -19.43 -1.65
N LEU A 242 -11.09 -18.37 -1.41
CA LEU A 242 -9.96 -17.94 -2.23
C LEU A 242 -8.63 -18.64 -1.86
N ASP A 243 -8.63 -19.70 -1.07
CA ASP A 243 -7.42 -20.36 -0.55
C ASP A 243 -6.47 -19.42 0.21
N MET A 244 -7.01 -18.32 0.78
CA MET A 244 -6.26 -17.33 1.55
C MET A 244 -6.58 -17.45 3.04
N THR A 245 -5.59 -17.21 3.87
CA THR A 245 -5.72 -17.27 5.34
C THR A 245 -5.32 -15.96 5.98
N ILE A 246 -6.13 -15.53 6.96
CA ILE A 246 -5.79 -14.41 7.83
C ILE A 246 -4.62 -14.81 8.73
N ASN A 247 -3.76 -13.86 9.06
CA ASN A 247 -2.72 -14.03 10.09
C ASN A 247 -3.14 -13.30 11.37
N PRO A 248 -3.73 -13.98 12.37
CA PRO A 248 -4.24 -13.32 13.58
C PRO A 248 -3.15 -12.60 14.36
N ALA A 249 -1.92 -13.17 14.40
CA ALA A 249 -0.80 -12.62 15.14
C ALA A 249 -0.29 -11.27 14.56
N LYS A 250 -0.52 -11.00 13.27
CA LYS A 250 -0.16 -9.75 12.61
C LYS A 250 -1.34 -8.83 12.39
N SER A 251 -2.55 -9.36 12.41
CA SER A 251 -3.78 -8.57 12.35
C SER A 251 -3.98 -7.80 13.66
N VAL A 252 -4.51 -6.59 13.56
CA VAL A 252 -4.59 -5.68 14.71
C VAL A 252 -5.92 -4.95 14.70
N CYS A 253 -6.57 -4.89 15.88
CA CYS A 253 -7.74 -4.05 16.12
C CYS A 253 -7.35 -2.74 16.80
N LEU A 254 -8.02 -1.65 16.41
CA LEU A 254 -7.81 -0.31 16.95
C LEU A 254 -9.15 0.39 17.16
N ARG A 255 -9.25 1.25 18.19
CA ARG A 255 -10.45 2.01 18.51
C ARG A 255 -10.18 3.51 18.51
N ILE A 256 -11.05 4.29 17.84
CA ILE A 256 -10.96 5.75 17.77
C ILE A 256 -12.33 6.36 18.07
N GLY A 257 -12.37 7.34 18.95
CA GLY A 257 -13.60 8.04 19.32
C GLY A 257 -13.78 8.21 20.83
N PRO A 258 -14.95 8.65 21.31
CA PRO A 258 -15.19 8.94 22.72
C PRO A 258 -14.81 7.78 23.66
N ASN A 259 -15.16 6.56 23.29
CA ASN A 259 -14.98 5.36 24.13
C ASN A 259 -13.65 4.61 23.84
N TRP A 260 -12.63 5.27 23.31
CA TRP A 260 -11.37 4.63 22.94
C TRP A 260 -10.60 3.94 24.07
N LYS A 261 -10.85 4.37 25.34
CA LYS A 261 -10.20 3.79 26.53
C LYS A 261 -10.91 2.53 27.08
N SER A 262 -12.18 2.30 26.69
CA SER A 262 -12.91 1.13 27.19
C SER A 262 -12.29 -0.16 26.60
N THR A 263 -12.17 -1.18 27.44
CA THR A 263 -11.76 -2.54 27.01
C THR A 263 -12.89 -3.19 26.22
N PRO A 264 -12.72 -3.40 24.91
CA PRO A 264 -13.73 -4.08 24.12
C PRO A 264 -13.66 -5.59 24.32
N VAL A 265 -14.73 -6.28 23.95
CA VAL A 265 -14.75 -7.74 23.82
C VAL A 265 -13.72 -8.15 22.75
N ASN A 266 -13.07 -9.30 22.96
CA ASN A 266 -12.14 -9.86 21.98
C ASN A 266 -12.83 -10.09 20.64
N ILE A 267 -12.08 -9.87 19.58
CA ILE A 267 -12.46 -10.21 18.20
C ILE A 267 -11.66 -11.43 17.80
N SER A 268 -12.33 -12.44 17.28
CA SER A 268 -11.73 -13.73 16.91
C SER A 268 -12.02 -14.09 15.46
N THR A 269 -11.12 -14.84 14.88
CA THR A 269 -11.29 -15.54 13.60
C THR A 269 -12.23 -16.74 13.75
N LEU A 270 -12.64 -17.37 12.65
CA LEU A 270 -13.53 -18.53 12.65
C LEU A 270 -12.93 -19.76 13.37
N ASP A 271 -11.61 -19.86 13.40
CA ASP A 271 -10.90 -20.92 14.15
C ASP A 271 -10.75 -20.60 15.64
N GLY A 272 -11.30 -19.47 16.12
CA GLY A 272 -11.24 -19.05 17.52
C GLY A 272 -9.96 -18.31 17.92
N SER A 273 -9.07 -18.00 16.99
CA SER A 273 -7.84 -17.25 17.28
C SER A 273 -8.15 -15.76 17.48
N ASP A 274 -7.71 -15.20 18.60
CA ASP A 274 -7.96 -13.80 18.95
C ASP A 274 -7.11 -12.82 18.14
N ILE A 275 -7.73 -11.73 17.69
CA ILE A 275 -7.05 -10.55 17.11
C ILE A 275 -6.92 -9.49 18.20
N SER A 276 -5.67 -9.08 18.48
CA SER A 276 -5.36 -8.19 19.59
C SER A 276 -5.83 -6.75 19.36
N TRP A 277 -6.41 -6.12 20.39
CA TRP A 277 -6.61 -4.69 20.46
C TRP A 277 -5.31 -4.00 20.86
N GLN A 278 -4.90 -3.02 20.07
CA GLN A 278 -3.65 -2.30 20.30
C GLN A 278 -3.84 -0.79 20.38
N GLN A 279 -2.85 -0.09 20.98
CA GLN A 279 -2.85 1.37 21.07
C GLN A 279 -2.37 2.05 19.79
N SER A 280 -1.73 1.31 18.90
CA SER A 280 -1.30 1.81 17.60
C SER A 280 -1.27 0.70 16.56
N CYS A 281 -1.57 1.06 15.32
CA CYS A 281 -1.56 0.16 14.16
C CYS A 281 -0.75 0.78 13.03
N ARG A 282 0.10 -0.01 12.38
CA ARG A 282 0.75 0.40 11.14
C ARG A 282 -0.18 0.07 9.96
N TYR A 283 -0.64 1.09 9.25
CA TYR A 283 -1.45 0.94 8.05
C TYR A 283 -0.85 1.76 6.91
N LEU A 284 -0.58 1.14 5.77
CA LEU A 284 0.00 1.76 4.57
C LEU A 284 1.21 2.67 4.87
N GLY A 285 2.08 2.24 5.77
CA GLY A 285 3.31 2.96 6.12
C GLY A 285 3.15 4.10 7.14
N ILE A 286 1.93 4.45 7.55
CA ILE A 286 1.67 5.38 8.66
C ILE A 286 1.34 4.62 9.95
N HIS A 287 1.55 5.25 11.11
CA HIS A 287 1.20 4.70 12.42
C HIS A 287 -0.01 5.43 13.00
N ILE A 288 -1.19 4.82 12.87
CA ILE A 288 -2.44 5.31 13.45
C ILE A 288 -2.44 4.99 14.94
N VAL A 289 -2.87 5.94 15.77
CA VAL A 289 -2.89 5.80 17.23
C VAL A 289 -4.32 5.84 17.73
N ALA A 290 -4.66 4.92 18.66
CA ALA A 290 -5.92 4.93 19.37
C ALA A 290 -6.09 6.26 20.14
N GLY A 291 -7.28 6.83 20.11
CA GLY A 291 -7.50 8.12 20.73
C GLY A 291 -8.93 8.65 20.53
N ARG A 292 -9.20 9.81 21.14
CA ARG A 292 -10.51 10.46 21.01
C ARG A 292 -10.78 10.98 19.58
N VAL A 293 -9.72 11.29 18.83
CA VAL A 293 -9.78 11.78 17.44
C VAL A 293 -8.74 11.05 16.61
N PHE A 294 -8.92 11.04 15.30
CA PHE A 294 -7.91 10.46 14.39
C PHE A 294 -6.56 11.15 14.55
N SER A 295 -5.53 10.38 14.81
CA SER A 295 -4.17 10.88 14.94
C SER A 295 -3.14 9.82 14.52
N CYS A 296 -1.98 10.29 14.06
CA CYS A 296 -0.86 9.42 13.67
C CYS A 296 0.42 9.82 14.43
N SER A 297 1.26 8.83 14.76
CA SER A 297 2.60 9.09 15.29
C SER A 297 3.60 9.33 14.16
N LEU A 298 4.44 10.36 14.30
CA LEU A 298 5.57 10.65 13.40
C LEU A 298 6.92 10.12 13.96
N ASP A 299 6.93 9.40 15.08
CA ASP A 299 8.17 8.98 15.73
C ASP A 299 8.98 8.01 14.88
N ASN A 300 8.31 7.09 14.19
CA ASN A 300 8.98 6.18 13.27
C ASN A 300 9.53 6.90 12.03
N ALA A 301 8.84 7.93 11.53
CA ALA A 301 9.32 8.77 10.46
C ALA A 301 10.59 9.54 10.89
N LYS A 302 10.60 10.12 12.11
CA LYS A 302 11.78 10.77 12.69
C LYS A 302 12.96 9.82 12.84
N ARG A 303 12.72 8.60 13.38
CA ARG A 303 13.79 7.58 13.51
C ARG A 303 14.37 7.19 12.14
N SER A 304 13.52 7.04 11.13
CA SER A 304 13.94 6.73 9.76
C SER A 304 14.74 7.87 9.13
N PHE A 305 14.31 9.11 9.38
CA PHE A 305 15.03 10.31 8.95
C PHE A 305 16.42 10.38 9.56
N TYR A 306 16.55 10.21 10.88
CA TYR A 306 17.85 10.22 11.54
C TYR A 306 18.78 9.11 11.03
N ARG A 307 18.26 7.91 10.82
CA ARG A 307 19.05 6.81 10.22
C ARG A 307 19.55 7.16 8.83
N ALA A 308 18.67 7.68 7.96
CA ALA A 308 19.02 8.07 6.62
C ALA A 308 20.03 9.24 6.61
N PHE A 309 19.80 10.26 7.43
CA PHE A 309 20.73 11.38 7.57
C PHE A 309 22.11 10.91 8.03
N ASN A 310 22.18 10.11 9.10
CA ASN A 310 23.46 9.61 9.61
C ASN A 310 24.17 8.73 8.56
N ALA A 311 23.44 7.89 7.82
CA ALA A 311 24.03 7.07 6.76
C ALA A 311 24.63 7.93 5.63
N VAL A 312 24.00 9.03 5.24
CA VAL A 312 24.53 10.00 4.28
C VAL A 312 25.75 10.72 4.89
N TYR A 313 25.57 11.28 6.09
CA TYR A 313 26.58 12.10 6.73
C TYR A 313 27.87 11.33 7.04
N CYS A 314 27.77 10.08 7.53
CA CYS A 314 28.94 9.25 7.82
C CYS A 314 29.73 8.87 6.56
N LYS A 315 29.05 8.75 5.41
CA LYS A 315 29.72 8.39 4.17
C LYS A 315 30.41 9.56 3.46
N ILE A 316 29.78 10.73 3.48
CA ILE A 316 30.22 11.85 2.63
C ILE A 316 30.32 13.18 3.38
N GLY A 317 29.86 13.30 4.62
CA GLY A 317 29.81 14.58 5.36
C GLY A 317 31.16 15.22 5.70
N GLY A 318 32.26 14.46 5.58
CA GLY A 318 33.62 14.98 5.75
C GLY A 318 34.36 15.22 4.43
N VAL A 319 33.81 14.82 3.28
CA VAL A 319 34.45 14.84 1.97
C VAL A 319 33.71 15.73 0.96
N ALA A 320 32.37 15.70 1.00
CA ALA A 320 31.53 16.46 0.09
C ALA A 320 31.23 17.87 0.66
N SER A 321 30.95 18.83 -0.24
CA SER A 321 30.46 20.14 0.18
C SER A 321 29.09 20.04 0.87
N GLU A 322 28.78 21.01 1.71
CA GLU A 322 27.50 21.14 2.41
C GLU A 322 26.31 21.14 1.43
N GLU A 323 26.48 21.75 0.25
CA GLU A 323 25.46 21.79 -0.80
C GLU A 323 25.10 20.40 -1.30
N VAL A 324 26.09 19.52 -1.57
CA VAL A 324 25.90 18.15 -2.02
C VAL A 324 25.19 17.33 -0.94
N VAL A 325 25.62 17.47 0.32
CA VAL A 325 24.96 16.80 1.45
C VAL A 325 23.51 17.25 1.60
N LEU A 326 23.24 18.56 1.52
CA LEU A 326 21.88 19.11 1.55
C LEU A 326 21.01 18.59 0.41
N HIS A 327 21.55 18.49 -0.79
CA HIS A 327 20.83 17.90 -1.93
C HIS A 327 20.40 16.46 -1.63
N LEU A 328 21.26 15.66 -1.04
CA LEU A 328 20.95 14.30 -0.62
C LEU A 328 19.95 14.27 0.54
N VAL A 329 20.05 15.18 1.51
CA VAL A 329 19.06 15.31 2.57
C VAL A 329 17.69 15.66 1.99
N LYS A 330 17.59 16.61 1.06
CA LYS A 330 16.35 16.97 0.38
C LYS A 330 15.75 15.79 -0.40
N SER A 331 16.58 15.06 -1.14
CA SER A 331 16.12 14.01 -2.06
C SER A 331 15.90 12.64 -1.41
N LYS A 332 16.62 12.30 -0.33
CA LYS A 332 16.61 10.97 0.29
C LYS A 332 16.06 10.95 1.72
N CYS A 333 16.32 11.99 2.52
CA CYS A 333 15.92 12.00 3.92
C CYS A 333 14.56 12.69 4.13
N MET A 334 14.33 13.86 3.54
CA MET A 334 13.07 14.59 3.68
C MET A 334 11.83 13.81 3.24
N PRO A 335 11.86 12.99 2.16
CA PRO A 335 10.72 12.16 1.78
C PRO A 335 10.22 11.20 2.88
N LEU A 336 11.10 10.74 3.77
CA LEU A 336 10.75 9.86 4.89
C LEU A 336 9.90 10.58 5.95
N LEU A 337 10.19 11.88 6.20
CA LEU A 337 9.39 12.72 7.11
C LEU A 337 8.06 13.15 6.47
N LEU A 338 8.07 13.37 5.16
CA LEU A 338 6.92 13.89 4.43
C LEU A 338 5.94 12.81 3.96
N TYR A 339 6.25 11.51 4.20
CA TYR A 339 5.40 10.43 3.76
C TYR A 339 4.04 10.43 4.47
N GLY A 340 2.95 10.46 3.70
CA GLY A 340 1.57 10.42 4.20
C GLY A 340 1.09 11.73 4.83
N THR A 341 1.95 12.76 4.98
CA THR A 341 1.59 14.03 5.63
C THR A 341 0.49 14.80 4.90
N GLU A 342 0.31 14.54 3.62
CA GLU A 342 -0.77 15.10 2.80
C GLU A 342 -2.17 14.61 3.19
N ALA A 343 -2.27 13.41 3.78
CA ALA A 343 -3.53 12.74 4.09
C ALA A 343 -3.92 12.79 5.58
N ILE A 344 -2.96 13.05 6.47
CA ILE A 344 -3.16 13.01 7.92
C ILE A 344 -3.21 14.41 8.54
N PRO A 345 -3.92 14.59 9.68
CA PRO A 345 -3.82 15.81 10.48
C PRO A 345 -2.51 15.79 11.27
N ILE A 346 -1.77 16.90 11.24
CA ILE A 346 -0.53 17.05 12.01
C ILE A 346 -0.72 18.15 13.04
N LYS A 347 -0.49 17.82 14.31
CA LYS A 347 -0.59 18.76 15.43
C LYS A 347 0.60 19.73 15.43
N LYS A 348 0.42 20.97 15.89
CA LYS A 348 1.51 21.97 16.02
C LYS A 348 2.72 21.44 16.81
N ALA A 349 2.46 20.65 17.88
CA ALA A 349 3.53 20.02 18.65
C ALA A 349 4.36 19.01 17.83
N GLN A 350 3.71 18.26 16.93
CA GLN A 350 4.40 17.32 16.04
C GLN A 350 5.25 18.05 14.99
N ILE A 351 4.72 19.16 14.43
CA ILE A 351 5.48 20.02 13.50
C ILE A 351 6.75 20.49 14.19
N ARG A 352 6.63 21.10 15.38
CA ARG A 352 7.79 21.59 16.16
C ARG A 352 8.81 20.47 16.43
N SER A 353 8.33 19.26 16.79
CA SER A 353 9.20 18.12 17.06
C SER A 353 9.97 17.64 15.82
N VAL A 354 9.35 17.68 14.64
CA VAL A 354 10.01 17.32 13.37
C VAL A 354 10.98 18.42 12.94
N GLU A 355 10.60 19.68 13.04
CA GLU A 355 11.46 20.82 12.73
C GLU A 355 12.70 20.85 13.62
N TYR A 356 12.55 20.53 14.91
CA TYR A 356 13.68 20.37 15.81
C TYR A 356 14.63 19.26 15.36
N ALA A 357 14.09 18.11 14.92
CA ALA A 357 14.91 17.01 14.41
C ALA A 357 15.71 17.43 13.15
N ILE A 358 15.08 18.19 12.23
CA ILE A 358 15.75 18.71 11.04
C ILE A 358 16.84 19.71 11.45
N THR A 359 16.52 20.66 12.35
CA THR A 359 17.46 21.65 12.85
C THR A 359 18.70 20.99 13.47
N CYS A 360 18.52 19.97 14.30
CA CYS A 360 19.66 19.22 14.91
C CYS A 360 20.56 18.57 13.85
N CYS A 361 19.98 18.01 12.78
CA CYS A 361 20.76 17.46 11.67
C CYS A 361 21.53 18.53 10.90
N LEU A 362 20.91 19.70 10.66
CA LEU A 362 21.55 20.83 9.98
C LEU A 362 22.62 21.50 10.87
N MET A 363 22.41 21.59 12.18
CA MET A 363 23.46 22.03 13.12
C MET A 363 24.71 21.16 13.03
N LYS A 364 24.52 19.84 12.91
CA LYS A 364 25.62 18.90 12.71
C LYS A 364 26.33 19.10 11.37
N LEU A 365 25.55 19.35 10.31
CA LEU A 365 26.10 19.58 8.96
C LEU A 365 26.92 20.87 8.90
N PHE A 366 26.36 21.98 9.40
CA PHE A 366 27.00 23.29 9.38
C PHE A 366 27.96 23.54 10.55
N LYS A 367 28.21 22.52 11.38
CA LYS A 367 29.12 22.58 12.53
C LYS A 367 28.85 23.76 13.47
N THR A 368 27.57 24.12 13.66
CA THR A 368 27.12 25.23 14.51
C THR A 368 26.17 24.74 15.59
N LYS A 369 26.08 25.50 16.72
CA LYS A 369 25.08 25.31 17.76
C LYS A 369 23.99 26.42 17.72
N SER A 370 24.15 27.44 16.86
CA SER A 370 23.18 28.52 16.72
C SER A 370 22.06 28.10 15.76
N LYS A 371 20.82 28.23 16.24
CA LYS A 371 19.61 28.04 15.43
C LYS A 371 19.46 29.16 14.38
N GLU A 372 19.90 30.34 14.68
CA GLU A 372 19.84 31.52 13.78
C GLU A 372 20.68 31.27 12.53
N ILE A 373 21.96 30.87 12.72
CA ILE A 373 22.84 30.47 11.61
C ILE A 373 22.23 29.37 10.76
N VAL A 374 21.60 28.34 11.38
CA VAL A 374 20.93 27.30 10.63
C VAL A 374 19.78 27.86 9.79
N CYS A 375 18.99 28.81 10.32
CA CYS A 375 17.92 29.44 9.56
C CYS A 375 18.44 30.26 8.37
N GLU A 376 19.53 31.01 8.55
CA GLU A 376 20.20 31.73 7.47
C GLU A 376 20.72 30.80 6.39
N CYS A 377 21.40 29.71 6.78
CA CYS A 377 21.85 28.67 5.86
C CYS A 377 20.67 28.03 5.11
N MET A 378 19.57 27.72 5.79
CA MET A 378 18.36 27.18 5.15
C MET A 378 17.83 28.14 4.08
N SER A 379 17.80 29.43 4.38
CA SER A 379 17.38 30.47 3.43
C SER A 379 18.33 30.55 2.24
N PHE A 380 19.63 30.60 2.48
CA PHE A 380 20.67 30.68 1.45
C PHE A 380 20.62 29.49 0.47
N PHE A 381 20.47 28.29 1.01
CA PHE A 381 20.38 27.05 0.19
C PHE A 381 18.96 26.73 -0.29
N ASN A 382 17.98 27.60 -0.14
CA ASN A 382 16.57 27.35 -0.48
C ASN A 382 16.06 26.03 0.12
N PHE A 383 16.33 25.79 1.40
CA PHE A 383 15.86 24.62 2.11
C PHE A 383 14.54 24.98 2.81
N CYS A 384 13.42 24.52 2.23
CA CYS A 384 12.09 24.78 2.79
C CYS A 384 11.92 24.10 4.16
N ASP A 385 11.29 24.79 5.10
CA ASP A 385 10.86 24.24 6.38
C ASP A 385 9.82 23.11 6.20
N PHE A 386 9.65 22.29 7.22
CA PHE A 386 8.76 21.14 7.17
C PHE A 386 7.29 21.56 7.00
N SER A 387 6.86 22.61 7.70
CA SER A 387 5.48 23.09 7.65
C SER A 387 5.07 23.54 6.25
N THR A 388 5.91 24.32 5.57
CA THR A 388 5.70 24.75 4.18
C THR A 388 5.65 23.56 3.22
N CYS A 389 6.54 22.58 3.41
CA CYS A 389 6.52 21.36 2.60
C CYS A 389 5.22 20.58 2.77
N VAL A 390 4.72 20.45 4.00
CA VAL A 390 3.44 19.75 4.30
C VAL A 390 2.28 20.48 3.64
N VAL A 391 2.16 21.80 3.79
CA VAL A 391 1.07 22.61 3.19
C VAL A 391 1.07 22.45 1.67
N ARG A 392 2.25 22.58 1.03
CA ARG A 392 2.41 22.41 -0.44
C ARG A 392 1.98 21.02 -0.91
N ARG A 393 2.40 19.97 -0.19
CA ARG A 393 2.01 18.59 -0.51
C ARG A 393 0.50 18.37 -0.33
N LYS A 394 -0.07 18.84 0.78
CA LYS A 394 -1.50 18.73 1.07
C LYS A 394 -2.33 19.44 0.01
N ARG A 395 -1.97 20.66 -0.36
CA ARG A 395 -2.65 21.40 -1.44
C ARG A 395 -2.63 20.64 -2.77
N LYS A 396 -1.45 20.13 -3.17
CA LYS A 396 -1.30 19.35 -4.40
C LYS A 396 -2.12 18.06 -4.37
N PHE A 397 -2.18 17.40 -3.22
CA PHE A 397 -2.97 16.19 -3.00
C PHE A 397 -4.47 16.49 -3.13
N LEU A 398 -4.98 17.49 -2.40
CA LEU A 398 -6.39 17.85 -2.41
C LEU A 398 -6.88 18.28 -3.79
N LEU A 399 -6.09 19.05 -4.53
CA LEU A 399 -6.40 19.40 -5.93
C LEU A 399 -6.58 18.15 -6.79
N LYS A 400 -5.68 17.17 -6.67
CA LYS A 400 -5.78 15.91 -7.41
C LYS A 400 -6.96 15.05 -6.94
N PHE A 401 -7.23 15.02 -5.63
CA PHE A 401 -8.36 14.29 -5.07
C PHE A 401 -9.67 14.82 -5.63
N VAL A 402 -9.90 16.11 -5.57
CA VAL A 402 -11.11 16.76 -6.11
C VAL A 402 -11.26 16.50 -7.61
N ALA A 403 -10.17 16.58 -8.37
CA ALA A 403 -10.21 16.42 -9.84
C ALA A 403 -10.48 14.96 -10.28
N ASN A 404 -10.02 13.95 -9.54
CA ASN A 404 -10.02 12.56 -10.03
C ASN A 404 -11.05 11.66 -9.35
N PHE A 405 -11.50 11.97 -8.13
CA PHE A 405 -12.29 11.04 -7.32
C PHE A 405 -13.78 11.38 -7.20
N TRP A 406 -14.27 12.36 -7.92
CA TRP A 406 -15.70 12.73 -7.92
C TRP A 406 -16.61 11.63 -8.50
N ARG A 407 -16.08 10.72 -9.33
CA ARG A 407 -16.79 9.56 -9.88
C ARG A 407 -16.53 8.25 -9.13
N ASN A 408 -15.61 8.25 -8.19
CA ASN A 408 -15.33 7.04 -7.39
C ASN A 408 -16.44 6.85 -6.36
N GLU A 409 -17.05 5.67 -6.30
CA GLU A 409 -18.21 5.36 -5.44
C GLU A 409 -17.94 5.67 -3.96
N LEU A 410 -16.73 5.36 -3.47
CA LEU A 410 -16.37 5.59 -2.08
C LEU A 410 -15.88 7.02 -1.82
N CYS A 411 -14.99 7.51 -2.65
CA CYS A 411 -14.31 8.78 -2.42
C CYS A 411 -15.17 10.01 -2.74
N CYS A 412 -16.18 9.87 -3.61
CA CYS A 412 -17.06 10.99 -3.97
C CYS A 412 -17.77 11.60 -2.75
N VAL A 413 -18.06 10.78 -1.72
CA VAL A 413 -18.63 11.21 -0.44
C VAL A 413 -17.81 12.29 0.27
N PHE A 414 -16.50 12.33 0.02
CA PHE A 414 -15.55 13.22 0.71
C PHE A 414 -15.00 14.36 -0.18
N VAL A 415 -15.49 14.50 -1.40
CA VAL A 415 -15.02 15.55 -2.32
C VAL A 415 -15.28 16.95 -1.78
N ASP A 416 -16.45 17.18 -1.15
CA ASP A 416 -16.78 18.50 -0.59
C ASP A 416 -15.97 18.80 0.67
N VAL A 417 -15.67 17.78 1.49
CA VAL A 417 -14.71 17.93 2.61
C VAL A 417 -13.34 18.34 2.08
N ALA A 418 -12.86 17.69 1.00
CA ALA A 418 -11.58 18.03 0.38
C ALA A 418 -11.56 19.43 -0.21
N LYS A 419 -12.67 19.93 -0.81
CA LYS A 419 -12.79 21.31 -1.28
C LYS A 419 -12.74 22.31 -0.12
N ALA A 420 -13.43 22.03 0.98
CA ALA A 420 -13.41 22.88 2.18
C ALA A 420 -12.00 22.96 2.77
N GLU A 421 -11.30 21.83 2.92
CA GLU A 421 -9.91 21.81 3.37
C GLU A 421 -8.97 22.56 2.40
N LEU A 422 -9.16 22.42 1.10
CA LEU A 422 -8.36 23.12 0.09
C LEU A 422 -8.53 24.64 0.21
N ASN A 423 -9.75 25.11 0.44
CA ASN A 423 -10.03 26.54 0.64
C ASN A 423 -9.42 27.08 1.94
N SER A 424 -9.33 26.28 2.99
CA SER A 424 -8.69 26.67 4.26
C SER A 424 -7.14 26.78 4.15
N LEU A 425 -6.53 26.25 3.09
CA LEU A 425 -5.10 26.31 2.81
C LEU A 425 -4.71 27.52 1.89
N ARG A 426 -5.67 28.36 1.53
CA ARG A 426 -5.43 29.61 0.83
C ARG A 426 -5.03 30.71 1.83
#